data_51d6414b6df470ccd33409d733e81a5b
#
_entry.id   51d6414b6df470ccd33409d733e81a5b
#
_cell.length_a   1.000
_cell.length_b   1.000
_cell.length_c   1.000
_cell.angle_alpha   90.00
_cell.angle_beta   90.00
_cell.angle_gamma   90.00
#
_symmetry.space_group_name_H-M   'P 1'
#
loop_
_entity.id
_entity.type
_entity.pdbx_description
1 polymer ?
#
loop_
_entity_poly.entity_id
_entity_poly.type
_entity_poly.pdbx_seq_one_letter_code
_entity_poly.pdbx_strand_id
1 'polypeptide(L)'
;MKKIVILGCENSHADMFLGFMKGNEKYADLQVAGVYSDDKTAAEKLAEKYGVKVMSAYDEAVGKVDGVIVTARHGNNHYKYAAPYIKTGVPMFIDKPVSIAETDALKLARECKAAGVKLTGGSCCVHDDFVKALKKEREENFDGKTLSGYVRCPVNMTNDYGDFFFYSEHLIGVLSTVFGYYPESVKAYGNDDKLTVVFRYKDYDVTGLYVDGNYSCYYVMRVSEHH
;
A
#
# COMPACT_ATOMS: atom_id res chain seq x y z
N MET A 1 -4.72 22.45 -14.89
CA MET A 1 -5.24 21.10 -14.60
C MET A 1 -4.11 20.12 -14.75
N LYS A 2 -3.80 19.34 -13.71
CA LYS A 2 -2.72 18.36 -13.73
C LYS A 2 -3.20 17.03 -14.28
N LYS A 3 -2.44 16.44 -15.15
CA LYS A 3 -2.78 15.17 -15.80
C LYS A 3 -2.17 14.00 -15.04
N ILE A 4 -2.95 12.98 -14.75
CA ILE A 4 -2.50 11.74 -14.13
C ILE A 4 -2.93 10.54 -14.96
N VAL A 5 -2.26 9.40 -14.78
CA VAL A 5 -2.67 8.11 -15.32
C VAL A 5 -2.85 7.10 -14.20
N ILE A 6 -3.73 6.11 -14.43
CA ILE A 6 -3.94 4.96 -13.54
C ILE A 6 -3.55 3.69 -14.27
N LEU A 7 -2.62 2.94 -13.70
CA LEU A 7 -2.04 1.74 -14.26
C LEU A 7 -2.40 0.51 -13.41
N GLY A 8 -3.09 -0.44 -13.98
CA GLY A 8 -3.69 -1.58 -13.30
C GLY A 8 -5.15 -1.31 -12.91
N CYS A 9 -6.09 -1.88 -13.67
CA CYS A 9 -7.53 -1.63 -13.53
C CYS A 9 -8.31 -2.87 -13.07
N GLU A 10 -7.62 -3.98 -12.88
CA GLU A 10 -8.19 -5.30 -12.59
C GLU A 10 -8.61 -5.49 -11.13
N ASN A 11 -8.58 -4.44 -10.33
CA ASN A 11 -9.08 -4.45 -8.95
C ASN A 11 -10.01 -3.24 -8.68
N SER A 12 -10.63 -3.23 -7.49
CA SER A 12 -11.54 -2.17 -7.07
C SER A 12 -10.86 -0.82 -6.82
N HIS A 13 -9.54 -0.77 -6.61
CA HIS A 13 -8.86 0.45 -6.19
C HIS A 13 -8.80 1.49 -7.31
N ALA A 14 -8.58 1.07 -8.57
CA ALA A 14 -8.68 1.99 -9.71
C ALA A 14 -10.08 2.61 -9.81
N ASP A 15 -11.13 1.81 -9.63
CA ASP A 15 -12.52 2.29 -9.61
C ASP A 15 -12.77 3.27 -8.45
N MET A 16 -12.24 2.98 -7.27
CA MET A 16 -12.35 3.87 -6.10
C MET A 16 -11.65 5.21 -6.36
N PHE A 17 -10.43 5.22 -6.89
CA PHE A 17 -9.71 6.47 -7.22
C PHE A 17 -10.48 7.31 -8.23
N LEU A 18 -10.96 6.71 -9.30
CA LEU A 18 -11.78 7.40 -10.29
C LEU A 18 -13.09 7.93 -9.68
N GLY A 19 -13.73 7.13 -8.82
CA GLY A 19 -14.94 7.52 -8.11
C GLY A 19 -14.73 8.69 -7.16
N PHE A 20 -13.61 8.73 -6.43
CA PHE A 20 -13.26 9.85 -5.55
C PHE A 20 -13.00 11.16 -6.31
N MET A 21 -12.43 11.06 -7.51
CA MET A 21 -12.12 12.24 -8.33
C MET A 21 -13.34 12.77 -9.07
N LYS A 22 -14.29 11.91 -9.42
CA LYS A 22 -15.45 12.28 -10.23
C LYS A 22 -16.39 13.23 -9.47
N GLY A 23 -16.49 14.48 -9.95
CA GLY A 23 -17.40 15.48 -9.40
C GLY A 23 -17.05 15.98 -7.99
N ASN A 24 -15.85 15.72 -7.50
CA ASN A 24 -15.37 16.18 -6.20
C ASN A 24 -14.48 17.41 -6.38
N GLU A 25 -14.91 18.55 -5.85
CA GLU A 25 -14.20 19.84 -5.95
C GLU A 25 -12.77 19.79 -5.42
N LYS A 26 -12.51 18.94 -4.42
CA LYS A 26 -11.16 18.73 -3.87
C LYS A 26 -10.13 18.27 -4.93
N TYR A 27 -10.61 17.61 -5.98
CA TYR A 27 -9.78 17.06 -7.05
C TYR A 27 -10.05 17.70 -8.41
N ALA A 28 -10.71 18.86 -8.43
CA ALA A 28 -11.09 19.57 -9.66
C ALA A 28 -9.90 20.04 -10.50
N ASP A 29 -8.71 20.09 -9.91
CA ASP A 29 -7.46 20.41 -10.59
C ASP A 29 -6.79 19.18 -11.24
N LEU A 30 -7.31 17.96 -11.00
CA LEU A 30 -6.80 16.71 -11.57
C LEU A 30 -7.64 16.27 -12.77
N GLN A 31 -6.96 15.77 -13.78
CA GLN A 31 -7.55 15.11 -14.94
C GLN A 31 -6.92 13.74 -15.12
N VAL A 32 -7.74 12.68 -15.18
CA VAL A 32 -7.26 11.35 -15.56
C VAL A 32 -7.10 11.30 -17.07
N ALA A 33 -5.86 11.31 -17.55
CA ALA A 33 -5.52 11.32 -18.99
C ALA A 33 -5.71 9.95 -19.65
N GLY A 34 -5.68 8.88 -18.85
CA GLY A 34 -5.94 7.52 -19.33
C GLY A 34 -5.77 6.47 -18.24
N VAL A 35 -6.27 5.30 -18.55
CA VAL A 35 -6.14 4.08 -17.75
C VAL A 35 -5.50 2.98 -18.57
N TYR A 36 -4.78 2.08 -17.93
CA TYR A 36 -4.16 0.91 -18.54
C TYR A 36 -4.29 -0.31 -17.64
N SER A 37 -4.51 -1.47 -18.23
CA SER A 37 -4.33 -2.77 -17.59
C SER A 37 -3.92 -3.82 -18.63
N ASP A 38 -3.16 -4.83 -18.21
CA ASP A 38 -2.96 -6.05 -19.01
C ASP A 38 -4.30 -6.79 -19.21
N ASP A 39 -5.26 -6.63 -18.27
CA ASP A 39 -6.69 -6.99 -18.46
C ASP A 39 -7.41 -5.84 -19.22
N LYS A 40 -7.48 -5.96 -20.53
CA LYS A 40 -8.14 -4.97 -21.38
C LYS A 40 -9.61 -4.77 -21.04
N THR A 41 -10.32 -5.85 -20.71
CA THR A 41 -11.74 -5.78 -20.36
C THR A 41 -11.98 -4.94 -19.08
N ALA A 42 -11.08 -5.06 -18.11
CA ALA A 42 -11.15 -4.23 -16.90
C ALA A 42 -10.89 -2.75 -17.21
N ALA A 43 -9.91 -2.44 -18.07
CA ALA A 43 -9.63 -1.07 -18.48
C ALA A 43 -10.79 -0.46 -19.29
N GLU A 44 -11.38 -1.21 -20.23
CA GLU A 44 -12.53 -0.78 -21.03
C GLU A 44 -13.76 -0.48 -20.18
N LYS A 45 -14.09 -1.33 -19.20
CA LYS A 45 -15.20 -1.10 -18.27
C LYS A 45 -15.03 0.20 -17.46
N LEU A 46 -13.82 0.48 -16.99
CA LEU A 46 -13.56 1.72 -16.27
C LEU A 46 -13.60 2.93 -17.22
N ALA A 47 -13.07 2.80 -18.41
CA ALA A 47 -13.10 3.85 -19.41
C ALA A 47 -14.55 4.24 -19.77
N GLU A 48 -15.43 3.26 -19.99
CA GLU A 48 -16.85 3.46 -20.25
C GLU A 48 -17.54 4.17 -19.05
N LYS A 49 -17.32 3.65 -17.82
CA LYS A 49 -17.95 4.17 -16.60
C LYS A 49 -17.59 5.63 -16.28
N TYR A 50 -16.35 6.02 -16.56
CA TYR A 50 -15.81 7.33 -16.16
C TYR A 50 -15.53 8.28 -17.33
N GLY A 51 -15.65 7.83 -18.58
CA GLY A 51 -15.36 8.64 -19.74
C GLY A 51 -13.86 8.93 -19.92
N VAL A 52 -12.99 8.01 -19.52
CA VAL A 52 -11.54 8.15 -19.61
C VAL A 52 -10.98 7.30 -20.78
N LYS A 53 -9.81 7.69 -21.30
CA LYS A 53 -9.16 6.97 -22.40
C LYS A 53 -8.56 5.65 -21.91
N VAL A 54 -8.71 4.56 -22.66
CA VAL A 54 -7.88 3.36 -22.54
C VAL A 54 -6.56 3.59 -23.28
N MET A 55 -5.44 3.40 -22.59
CA MET A 55 -4.11 3.48 -23.21
C MET A 55 -3.73 2.14 -23.84
N SER A 56 -2.96 2.19 -24.93
CA SER A 56 -2.50 1.01 -25.65
C SER A 56 -1.34 0.29 -24.95
N ALA A 57 -0.56 1.03 -24.15
CA ALA A 57 0.57 0.52 -23.38
C ALA A 57 0.73 1.29 -22.06
N TYR A 58 1.31 0.64 -21.05
CA TYR A 58 1.49 1.26 -19.71
C TYR A 58 2.45 2.46 -19.73
N ASP A 59 3.30 2.59 -20.74
CA ASP A 59 4.28 3.66 -20.91
C ASP A 59 3.84 4.75 -21.92
N GLU A 60 2.66 4.65 -22.51
CA GLU A 60 2.14 5.58 -23.53
C GLU A 60 2.14 7.05 -23.09
N ALA A 61 1.98 7.29 -21.78
CA ALA A 61 1.87 8.63 -21.20
C ALA A 61 3.19 9.18 -20.61
N VAL A 62 4.31 8.50 -20.79
CA VAL A 62 5.62 8.94 -20.30
C VAL A 62 5.97 10.32 -20.88
N GLY A 63 6.33 11.25 -19.99
CA GLY A 63 6.63 12.65 -20.36
C GLY A 63 5.42 13.52 -20.72
N LYS A 64 4.18 13.01 -20.55
CA LYS A 64 2.94 13.71 -20.93
C LYS A 64 2.00 13.92 -19.73
N VAL A 65 2.38 13.48 -18.54
CA VAL A 65 1.57 13.53 -17.33
C VAL A 65 2.33 14.10 -16.13
N ASP A 66 1.60 14.59 -15.15
CA ASP A 66 2.10 15.22 -13.93
C ASP A 66 2.13 14.25 -12.73
N GLY A 67 1.62 13.04 -12.89
CA GLY A 67 1.62 12.02 -11.85
C GLY A 67 1.12 10.66 -12.32
N VAL A 68 1.46 9.62 -11.55
CA VAL A 68 1.12 8.23 -11.84
C VAL A 68 0.53 7.56 -10.60
N ILE A 69 -0.57 6.83 -10.78
CA ILE A 69 -1.16 5.94 -9.79
C ILE A 69 -1.04 4.52 -10.32
N VAL A 70 -0.40 3.63 -9.58
CA VAL A 70 -0.30 2.20 -9.93
C VAL A 70 -1.15 1.40 -8.96
N THR A 71 -2.14 0.70 -9.49
CA THR A 71 -3.13 -0.09 -8.73
C THR A 71 -3.26 -1.51 -9.23
N ALA A 72 -2.25 -2.04 -9.93
CA ALA A 72 -2.28 -3.42 -10.37
C ALA A 72 -2.54 -4.37 -9.20
N ARG A 73 -3.36 -5.41 -9.42
CA ARG A 73 -3.73 -6.33 -8.36
C ARG A 73 -2.57 -7.19 -7.91
N HIS A 74 -1.68 -7.54 -8.84
CA HIS A 74 -0.49 -8.32 -8.55
C HIS A 74 0.74 -7.41 -8.37
N GLY A 75 1.37 -7.46 -7.20
CA GLY A 75 2.48 -6.58 -6.84
C GLY A 75 3.70 -6.62 -7.77
N ASN A 76 3.93 -7.70 -8.50
CA ASN A 76 5.01 -7.77 -9.51
C ASN A 76 4.82 -6.80 -10.68
N ASN A 77 3.59 -6.36 -10.94
CA ASN A 77 3.33 -5.39 -12.00
C ASN A 77 3.62 -3.94 -11.57
N HIS A 78 3.77 -3.68 -10.28
CA HIS A 78 3.96 -2.31 -9.77
C HIS A 78 5.25 -1.69 -10.27
N TYR A 79 6.38 -2.37 -10.09
CA TYR A 79 7.65 -1.87 -10.60
C TYR A 79 7.63 -1.78 -12.14
N LYS A 80 7.13 -2.80 -12.84
CA LYS A 80 7.01 -2.81 -14.30
C LYS A 80 6.30 -1.56 -14.82
N TYR A 81 5.17 -1.21 -14.22
CA TYR A 81 4.37 -0.05 -14.67
C TYR A 81 4.97 1.29 -14.24
N ALA A 82 5.58 1.37 -13.06
CA ALA A 82 6.17 2.59 -12.55
C ALA A 82 7.49 2.97 -13.23
N ALA A 83 8.33 1.98 -13.55
CA ALA A 83 9.71 2.18 -14.00
C ALA A 83 9.90 3.17 -15.16
N PRO A 84 9.08 3.16 -16.25
CA PRO A 84 9.24 4.12 -17.35
C PRO A 84 9.07 5.59 -16.92
N TYR A 85 8.29 5.84 -15.88
CA TYR A 85 7.98 7.19 -15.39
C TYR A 85 9.00 7.73 -14.39
N ILE A 86 9.83 6.88 -13.78
CA ILE A 86 10.80 7.32 -12.75
C ILE A 86 11.72 8.43 -13.28
N LYS A 87 12.22 8.29 -14.51
CA LYS A 87 13.12 9.26 -15.12
C LYS A 87 12.49 10.63 -15.39
N THR A 88 11.16 10.70 -15.41
CA THR A 88 10.44 11.96 -15.62
C THR A 88 10.32 12.79 -14.34
N GLY A 89 10.64 12.21 -13.17
CA GLY A 89 10.55 12.88 -11.88
C GLY A 89 9.13 13.13 -11.35
N VAL A 90 8.10 12.61 -12.04
CA VAL A 90 6.70 12.82 -11.62
C VAL A 90 6.39 12.06 -10.33
N PRO A 91 5.54 12.63 -9.44
CA PRO A 91 5.11 11.96 -8.24
C PRO A 91 4.33 10.68 -8.57
N MET A 92 4.48 9.67 -7.72
CA MET A 92 3.86 8.36 -7.89
C MET A 92 3.14 7.91 -6.63
N PHE A 93 1.98 7.33 -6.82
CA PHE A 93 1.29 6.52 -5.81
C PHE A 93 1.35 5.05 -6.24
N ILE A 94 1.88 4.18 -5.39
CA ILE A 94 1.94 2.73 -5.61
C ILE A 94 1.06 2.05 -4.57
N ASP A 95 0.06 1.33 -5.03
CA ASP A 95 -0.86 0.61 -4.15
C ASP A 95 -0.19 -0.58 -3.45
N LYS A 96 -0.89 -1.21 -2.56
CA LYS A 96 -0.44 -2.42 -1.84
C LYS A 96 -0.72 -3.71 -2.66
N PRO A 97 0.13 -4.72 -2.50
CA PRO A 97 1.46 -4.62 -1.91
C PRO A 97 2.39 -3.82 -2.82
N VAL A 98 3.26 -3.02 -2.27
CA VAL A 98 4.20 -2.21 -3.08
C VAL A 98 5.00 -3.10 -4.04
N SER A 99 5.37 -4.29 -3.59
CA SER A 99 5.89 -5.40 -4.40
C SER A 99 5.79 -6.70 -3.61
N ILE A 100 5.73 -7.84 -4.28
CA ILE A 100 5.90 -9.16 -3.66
C ILE A 100 7.35 -9.67 -3.76
N ALA A 101 8.23 -8.95 -4.46
CA ALA A 101 9.65 -9.22 -4.57
C ALA A 101 10.46 -8.12 -3.89
N GLU A 102 11.28 -8.49 -2.91
CA GLU A 102 12.18 -7.54 -2.21
C GLU A 102 13.08 -6.77 -3.18
N THR A 103 13.61 -7.46 -4.17
CA THR A 103 14.48 -6.84 -5.20
C THR A 103 13.81 -5.71 -5.92
N ASP A 104 12.54 -5.86 -6.30
CA ASP A 104 11.77 -4.85 -7.03
C ASP A 104 11.35 -3.70 -6.11
N ALA A 105 10.98 -3.99 -4.86
CA ALA A 105 10.68 -2.97 -3.87
C ALA A 105 11.91 -2.08 -3.60
N LEU A 106 13.06 -2.69 -3.38
CA LEU A 106 14.33 -1.96 -3.16
C LEU A 106 14.77 -1.18 -4.39
N LYS A 107 14.59 -1.74 -5.59
CA LYS A 107 14.91 -1.10 -6.85
C LYS A 107 14.03 0.12 -7.07
N LEU A 108 12.71 -0.02 -6.91
CA LEU A 108 11.76 1.08 -6.99
C LEU A 108 12.14 2.23 -6.04
N ALA A 109 12.39 1.91 -4.76
CA ALA A 109 12.74 2.90 -3.77
C ALA A 109 14.04 3.64 -4.10
N ARG A 110 15.09 2.92 -4.52
CA ARG A 110 16.39 3.49 -4.88
C ARG A 110 16.32 4.38 -6.10
N GLU A 111 15.65 3.92 -7.15
CA GLU A 111 15.51 4.66 -8.41
C GLU A 111 14.64 5.90 -8.23
N CYS A 112 13.53 5.81 -7.50
CA CYS A 112 12.69 6.97 -7.17
C CYS A 112 13.49 8.00 -6.34
N LYS A 113 14.25 7.55 -5.34
CA LYS A 113 15.09 8.43 -4.53
C LYS A 113 16.17 9.11 -5.38
N ALA A 114 16.83 8.39 -6.26
CA ALA A 114 17.88 8.93 -7.14
C ALA A 114 17.33 9.96 -8.15
N ALA A 115 16.11 9.75 -8.63
CA ALA A 115 15.43 10.65 -9.56
C ALA A 115 14.64 11.78 -8.87
N GLY A 116 14.64 11.86 -7.54
CA GLY A 116 13.88 12.87 -6.80
C GLY A 116 12.36 12.70 -6.87
N VAL A 117 11.87 11.50 -7.22
CA VAL A 117 10.45 11.18 -7.31
C VAL A 117 9.83 11.17 -5.92
N LYS A 118 8.73 11.89 -5.75
CA LYS A 118 7.88 11.78 -4.55
C LYS A 118 7.05 10.50 -4.65
N LEU A 119 7.44 9.50 -3.88
CA LEU A 119 6.78 8.20 -3.83
C LEU A 119 5.90 8.10 -2.58
N THR A 120 4.67 7.66 -2.75
CA THR A 120 3.73 7.34 -1.66
C THR A 120 2.90 6.11 -2.04
N GLY A 121 2.17 5.54 -1.09
CA GLY A 121 1.33 4.37 -1.32
C GLY A 121 1.32 3.42 -0.13
N GLY A 122 1.16 2.14 -0.41
CA GLY A 122 1.06 1.08 0.58
C GLY A 122 -0.33 0.95 1.20
N SER A 123 -0.40 0.41 2.41
CA SER A 123 -1.64 0.11 3.09
C SER A 123 -2.42 1.36 3.51
N CYS A 124 -3.68 1.46 3.13
CA CYS A 124 -4.57 2.53 3.60
C CYS A 124 -4.84 2.48 5.12
N CYS A 125 -4.71 1.31 5.74
CA CYS A 125 -4.94 1.13 7.18
C CYS A 125 -4.04 2.01 8.05
N VAL A 126 -2.87 2.42 7.55
CA VAL A 126 -1.96 3.31 8.30
C VAL A 126 -2.52 4.72 8.49
N HIS A 127 -3.53 5.09 7.70
CA HIS A 127 -4.18 6.39 7.76
C HIS A 127 -5.43 6.43 8.64
N ASP A 128 -5.81 5.29 9.23
CA ASP A 128 -6.90 5.22 10.18
C ASP A 128 -6.59 6.11 11.40
N ASP A 129 -7.60 6.84 11.88
CA ASP A 129 -7.41 7.81 12.98
C ASP A 129 -7.05 7.12 14.29
N PHE A 130 -7.53 5.88 14.51
CA PHE A 130 -7.15 5.08 15.67
C PHE A 130 -5.67 4.67 15.61
N VAL A 131 -5.18 4.27 14.43
CA VAL A 131 -3.75 3.94 14.24
C VAL A 131 -2.86 5.17 14.49
N LYS A 132 -3.28 6.34 14.00
CA LYS A 132 -2.57 7.60 14.26
C LYS A 132 -2.60 7.99 15.73
N ALA A 133 -3.72 7.77 16.42
CA ALA A 133 -3.83 8.02 17.86
C ALA A 133 -2.86 7.15 18.65
N LEU A 134 -2.83 5.84 18.42
CA LEU A 134 -1.89 4.93 19.08
C LEU A 134 -0.42 5.27 18.81
N LYS A 135 -0.09 5.68 17.57
CA LYS A 135 1.24 6.21 17.24
C LYS A 135 1.60 7.38 18.14
N LYS A 136 0.70 8.37 18.24
CA LYS A 136 0.89 9.56 19.08
C LYS A 136 1.06 9.20 20.54
N GLU A 137 0.21 8.33 21.08
CA GLU A 137 0.31 7.85 22.46
C GLU A 137 1.67 7.20 22.75
N ARG A 138 2.18 6.38 21.82
CA ARG A 138 3.52 5.81 21.97
C ARG A 138 4.61 6.88 21.97
N GLU A 139 4.54 7.84 21.06
CA GLU A 139 5.54 8.90 20.91
C GLU A 139 5.57 9.85 22.13
N GLU A 140 4.43 10.09 22.74
CA GLU A 140 4.25 10.97 23.89
C GLU A 140 4.37 10.22 25.24
N ASN A 141 4.55 8.89 25.25
CA ASN A 141 4.48 8.02 26.43
C ASN A 141 3.18 8.24 27.22
N PHE A 142 2.07 8.41 26.52
CA PHE A 142 0.76 8.52 27.17
C PHE A 142 0.48 7.25 28.00
N ASP A 143 0.02 7.40 29.25
CA ASP A 143 -0.14 6.32 30.22
C ASP A 143 1.14 5.48 30.47
N GLY A 144 2.31 6.13 30.37
CA GLY A 144 3.59 5.49 30.59
C GLY A 144 4.22 4.90 29.32
N LYS A 145 5.36 4.26 29.51
CA LYS A 145 6.11 3.65 28.42
C LYS A 145 5.34 2.48 27.79
N THR A 146 5.58 2.25 26.52
CA THR A 146 5.11 1.05 25.85
C THR A 146 5.85 -0.17 26.40
N LEU A 147 5.10 -1.18 26.83
CA LEU A 147 5.63 -2.46 27.33
C LEU A 147 5.47 -3.56 26.30
N SER A 148 4.42 -3.51 25.49
CA SER A 148 4.12 -4.53 24.50
C SER A 148 3.13 -4.00 23.46
N GLY A 149 2.88 -4.79 22.42
CA GLY A 149 1.85 -4.52 21.43
C GLY A 149 1.34 -5.78 20.74
N TYR A 150 0.17 -5.63 20.14
CA TYR A 150 -0.43 -6.69 19.36
C TYR A 150 -1.08 -6.10 18.11
N VAL A 151 -0.81 -6.72 16.96
CA VAL A 151 -1.46 -6.37 15.70
C VAL A 151 -1.98 -7.64 15.04
N ARG A 152 -3.24 -7.61 14.62
CA ARG A 152 -3.84 -8.69 13.84
C ARG A 152 -4.42 -8.14 12.55
N CYS A 153 -4.06 -8.77 11.46
CA CYS A 153 -4.69 -8.53 10.16
C CYS A 153 -5.04 -9.87 9.49
N PRO A 154 -6.09 -9.91 8.67
CA PRO A 154 -6.33 -11.05 7.81
C PRO A 154 -5.20 -11.21 6.82
N VAL A 155 -5.07 -12.41 6.30
CA VAL A 155 -4.18 -12.74 5.19
C VAL A 155 -4.93 -13.69 4.25
N ASN A 156 -4.46 -13.79 3.04
CA ASN A 156 -4.86 -14.83 2.09
C ASN A 156 -3.59 -15.61 1.74
N MET A 157 -3.43 -16.78 2.35
CA MET A 157 -2.20 -17.56 2.24
C MET A 157 -1.99 -18.11 0.84
N THR A 158 -3.06 -18.34 0.07
CA THR A 158 -2.98 -18.89 -1.29
C THR A 158 -3.94 -18.15 -2.22
N ASN A 159 -3.41 -17.45 -3.23
CA ASN A 159 -4.19 -16.72 -4.24
C ASN A 159 -3.34 -16.41 -5.47
N ASP A 160 -3.98 -16.01 -6.56
CA ASP A 160 -3.32 -15.71 -7.84
C ASP A 160 -2.57 -14.35 -7.88
N TYR A 161 -2.52 -13.61 -6.76
CA TYR A 161 -2.03 -12.22 -6.71
C TYR A 161 -0.79 -12.03 -5.86
N GLY A 162 -0.09 -13.13 -5.53
CA GLY A 162 1.12 -13.10 -4.72
C GLY A 162 0.96 -13.73 -3.34
N ASP A 163 -0.03 -14.60 -3.17
CA ASP A 163 -0.24 -15.41 -1.98
C ASP A 163 -0.24 -14.58 -0.69
N PHE A 164 0.53 -14.99 0.31
CA PHE A 164 0.69 -14.29 1.58
C PHE A 164 0.96 -12.79 1.41
N PHE A 165 1.76 -12.38 0.43
CA PHE A 165 2.14 -10.98 0.25
C PHE A 165 0.99 -10.06 -0.18
N PHE A 166 -0.09 -10.61 -0.75
CA PHE A 166 -1.23 -9.83 -1.22
C PHE A 166 -1.92 -9.01 -0.12
N TYR A 167 -1.97 -9.54 1.12
CA TYR A 167 -2.60 -8.89 2.27
C TYR A 167 -1.64 -8.59 3.44
N SER A 168 -0.50 -9.25 3.50
CA SER A 168 0.41 -9.18 4.66
C SER A 168 0.92 -7.77 4.96
N GLU A 169 1.00 -6.90 3.96
CA GLU A 169 1.44 -5.51 4.12
C GLU A 169 0.54 -4.71 5.08
N HIS A 170 -0.74 -5.02 5.20
CA HIS A 170 -1.62 -4.31 6.12
C HIS A 170 -1.15 -4.41 7.58
N LEU A 171 -0.74 -5.60 8.03
CA LEU A 171 -0.20 -5.77 9.38
C LEU A 171 1.11 -5.01 9.55
N ILE A 172 2.03 -5.19 8.62
CA ILE A 172 3.35 -4.54 8.68
C ILE A 172 3.21 -3.02 8.67
N GLY A 173 2.34 -2.48 7.81
CA GLY A 173 2.08 -1.04 7.75
C GLY A 173 1.55 -0.48 9.08
N VAL A 174 0.53 -1.11 9.65
CA VAL A 174 -0.04 -0.71 10.95
C VAL A 174 0.99 -0.85 12.06
N LEU A 175 1.65 -2.02 12.16
CA LEU A 175 2.65 -2.31 13.18
C LEU A 175 3.79 -1.28 13.14
N SER A 176 4.37 -1.06 11.96
CA SER A 176 5.47 -0.12 11.80
C SER A 176 5.06 1.32 12.10
N THR A 177 3.82 1.70 11.74
CA THR A 177 3.29 3.03 12.02
C THR A 177 3.14 3.26 13.53
N VAL A 178 2.57 2.30 14.25
CA VAL A 178 2.33 2.44 15.70
C VAL A 178 3.62 2.24 16.50
N PHE A 179 4.39 1.19 16.21
CA PHE A 179 5.49 0.74 17.08
C PHE A 179 6.89 1.08 16.55
N GLY A 180 7.02 1.51 15.30
CA GLY A 180 8.30 1.91 14.71
C GLY A 180 8.75 0.98 13.58
N TYR A 181 9.58 1.52 12.70
CA TYR A 181 9.99 0.86 11.44
C TYR A 181 11.20 -0.10 11.58
N TYR A 182 11.89 -0.08 12.71
CA TYR A 182 13.18 -0.78 12.86
C TYR A 182 13.19 -1.69 14.09
N PRO A 183 12.52 -2.87 14.06
CA PRO A 183 12.70 -3.87 15.09
C PRO A 183 14.14 -4.42 15.03
N GLU A 184 14.71 -4.77 16.19
CA GLU A 184 16.05 -5.37 16.28
C GLU A 184 16.08 -6.80 15.75
N SER A 185 14.97 -7.53 15.87
CA SER A 185 14.80 -8.86 15.30
C SER A 185 13.34 -9.21 15.06
N VAL A 186 13.13 -10.18 14.17
CA VAL A 186 11.81 -10.71 13.84
C VAL A 186 11.88 -12.23 13.90
N LYS A 187 10.90 -12.86 14.58
CA LYS A 187 10.79 -14.31 14.65
C LYS A 187 9.36 -14.75 14.35
N ALA A 188 9.20 -15.68 13.42
CA ALA A 188 7.90 -16.17 12.99
C ALA A 188 7.69 -17.63 13.38
N TYR A 189 6.44 -17.95 13.72
CA TYR A 189 5.95 -19.28 14.04
C TYR A 189 4.61 -19.49 13.36
N GLY A 190 4.42 -20.56 12.64
CA GLY A 190 3.15 -20.77 11.96
C GLY A 190 3.03 -22.08 11.20
N ASN A 191 1.95 -22.17 10.49
CA ASN A 191 1.59 -23.24 9.56
C ASN A 191 0.86 -22.61 8.35
N ASP A 192 0.21 -23.45 7.54
CA ASP A 192 -0.47 -23.02 6.32
C ASP A 192 -1.67 -22.10 6.56
N ASP A 193 -2.26 -22.08 7.77
CA ASP A 193 -3.48 -21.34 8.11
C ASP A 193 -3.21 -20.05 8.87
N LYS A 194 -2.07 -19.95 9.56
CA LYS A 194 -1.75 -18.80 10.40
C LYS A 194 -0.25 -18.62 10.61
N LEU A 195 0.14 -17.36 10.84
CA LEU A 195 1.50 -17.00 11.19
C LEU A 195 1.48 -16.03 12.37
N THR A 196 2.16 -16.42 13.46
CA THR A 196 2.46 -15.54 14.59
C THR A 196 3.87 -15.02 14.44
N VAL A 197 4.04 -13.71 14.49
CA VAL A 197 5.34 -13.05 14.31
C VAL A 197 5.62 -12.18 15.52
N VAL A 198 6.79 -12.34 16.12
CA VAL A 198 7.28 -11.49 17.21
C VAL A 198 8.31 -10.53 16.65
N PHE A 199 8.03 -9.24 16.77
CA PHE A 199 8.90 -8.14 16.42
C PHE A 199 9.53 -7.60 17.71
N ARG A 200 10.82 -7.77 17.89
CA ARG A 200 11.54 -7.28 19.05
C ARG A 200 12.10 -5.90 18.78
N TYR A 201 11.70 -4.96 19.61
CA TYR A 201 12.31 -3.64 19.69
C TYR A 201 13.20 -3.57 20.93
N LYS A 202 13.97 -2.50 21.09
CA LYS A 202 14.89 -2.34 22.19
C LYS A 202 14.24 -2.51 23.57
N ASP A 203 13.05 -1.94 23.77
CA ASP A 203 12.40 -1.82 25.07
C ASP A 203 11.10 -2.63 25.19
N TYR A 204 10.60 -3.23 24.09
CA TYR A 204 9.35 -3.99 24.08
C TYR A 204 9.27 -4.97 22.89
N ASP A 205 8.37 -5.93 22.99
CA ASP A 205 8.04 -6.84 21.92
C ASP A 205 6.62 -6.57 21.39
N VAL A 206 6.42 -6.72 20.08
CA VAL A 206 5.11 -6.62 19.45
C VAL A 206 4.78 -7.94 18.76
N THR A 207 3.60 -8.48 19.04
CA THR A 207 3.11 -9.68 18.37
C THR A 207 2.23 -9.32 17.19
N GLY A 208 2.58 -9.81 16.01
CA GLY A 208 1.74 -9.81 14.82
C GLY A 208 1.09 -11.16 14.62
N LEU A 209 -0.21 -11.19 14.31
CA LEU A 209 -0.94 -12.41 13.98
C LEU A 209 -1.61 -12.29 12.60
N TYR A 210 -1.24 -13.15 11.69
CA TYR A 210 -1.93 -13.39 10.44
C TYR A 210 -2.80 -14.63 10.55
N VAL A 211 -4.04 -14.51 10.10
CA VAL A 211 -5.01 -15.64 10.08
C VAL A 211 -5.65 -15.69 8.69
N ASP A 212 -5.57 -16.84 8.04
CA ASP A 212 -6.10 -17.03 6.71
C ASP A 212 -7.63 -16.83 6.65
N GLY A 213 -8.08 -16.18 5.58
CA GLY A 213 -9.50 -16.04 5.25
C GLY A 213 -10.37 -15.22 6.21
N ASN A 214 -9.82 -14.64 7.28
CA ASN A 214 -10.58 -13.89 8.27
C ASN A 214 -10.54 -12.38 8.04
N TYR A 215 -11.21 -11.91 7.00
CA TYR A 215 -11.15 -10.53 6.53
C TYR A 215 -11.86 -9.49 7.41
N SER A 216 -12.64 -9.91 8.41
CA SER A 216 -13.38 -8.99 9.28
C SER A 216 -12.60 -8.50 10.50
N CYS A 217 -11.37 -8.95 10.70
CA CYS A 217 -10.63 -8.75 11.93
C CYS A 217 -9.31 -8.01 11.73
N TYR A 218 -9.35 -6.68 11.86
CA TYR A 218 -8.18 -5.82 12.01
C TYR A 218 -8.13 -5.34 13.45
N TYR A 219 -7.05 -5.64 14.15
CA TYR A 219 -6.83 -5.19 15.53
C TYR A 219 -5.45 -4.61 15.70
N VAL A 220 -5.36 -3.54 16.47
CA VAL A 220 -4.11 -3.03 16.99
C VAL A 220 -4.31 -2.62 18.44
N MET A 221 -3.37 -2.99 19.27
CA MET A 221 -3.40 -2.70 20.70
C MET A 221 -1.99 -2.35 21.18
N ARG A 222 -1.88 -1.28 21.92
CA ARG A 222 -0.68 -0.90 22.66
C ARG A 222 -0.90 -1.21 24.14
N VAL A 223 0.07 -1.83 24.78
CA VAL A 223 0.11 -2.04 26.24
C VAL A 223 1.14 -1.08 26.80
N SER A 224 0.74 -0.25 27.75
CA SER A 224 1.60 0.70 28.47
C SER A 224 1.72 0.35 29.96
N GLU A 225 2.54 1.09 30.70
CA GLU A 225 2.78 0.85 32.14
C GLU A 225 1.51 0.93 32.98
N HIS A 226 0.50 1.69 32.53
CA HIS A 226 -0.73 1.94 33.30
C HIS A 226 -2.00 1.44 32.60
N HIS A 227 -1.86 0.88 31.36
CA HIS A 227 -2.99 0.31 30.60
C HIS A 227 -2.55 -0.90 29.80
#